data_278910722bffa9ddfcc37d0711986dac
#
_entry.id   278910722bffa9ddfcc37d0711986dac
#
_cell.length_a   1.000
_cell.length_b   1.000
_cell.length_c   1.000
_cell.angle_alpha   90.00
_cell.angle_beta   90.00
_cell.angle_gamma   90.00
#
_symmetry.space_group_name_H-M   'P 1'
#
loop_
_entity.id
_entity.type
_entity.pdbx_description
1 polymer ?
#
loop_
_entity_poly.entity_id
_entity_poly.type
_entity_poly.pdbx_seq_one_letter_code
_entity_poly.pdbx_strand_id
1 'polypeptide(L)'
;MDRIIDMGIDGWKCDGSDPLVYLLRPWPYSAAKKRYIAYHEYANQYYGTFYNYTLTKNPEGLIMSRPVDSLQSWAFMKYSPKYVMFMGWVGDQYNDVDGFKHAMINVIHSASNGYLNFGFDIGGYKTRGKKSQKWLFLRWVQVGALVPFM
;
A
#
# COMPACT_ATOMS: atom_id res chain seq x y z
N MET A 1 13.33 -14.29 -6.44
CA MET A 1 11.93 -14.25 -6.90
C MET A 1 11.54 -15.54 -7.61
N ASP A 2 12.36 -16.10 -8.53
CA ASP A 2 12.04 -17.33 -9.27
C ASP A 2 11.55 -18.45 -8.37
N ARG A 3 12.37 -18.87 -7.38
CA ARG A 3 12.03 -19.98 -6.49
C ARG A 3 10.64 -19.87 -5.84
N ILE A 4 10.18 -18.66 -5.56
CA ILE A 4 8.89 -18.44 -4.90
C ILE A 4 7.75 -18.53 -5.91
N ILE A 5 7.94 -17.99 -7.11
CA ILE A 5 6.97 -18.08 -8.21
C ILE A 5 6.85 -19.55 -8.66
N ASP A 6 7.98 -20.28 -8.77
CA ASP A 6 8.01 -21.70 -9.13
C ASP A 6 7.27 -22.58 -8.09
N MET A 7 7.07 -22.09 -6.87
CA MET A 7 6.23 -22.75 -5.85
C MET A 7 4.72 -22.52 -6.05
N GLY A 8 4.30 -21.79 -7.09
CA GLY A 8 2.90 -21.51 -7.40
C GLY A 8 2.33 -20.27 -6.76
N ILE A 9 3.17 -19.29 -6.45
CA ILE A 9 2.69 -17.98 -5.95
C ILE A 9 2.39 -17.07 -7.14
N ASP A 10 1.18 -16.52 -7.19
CA ASP A 10 0.68 -15.71 -8.29
C ASP A 10 1.01 -14.22 -8.19
N GLY A 11 1.53 -13.77 -7.04
CA GLY A 11 1.82 -12.36 -6.85
C GLY A 11 2.43 -12.01 -5.51
N TRP A 12 2.51 -10.72 -5.23
CA TRP A 12 3.21 -10.18 -4.07
C TRP A 12 2.40 -9.12 -3.34
N LYS A 13 2.45 -9.17 -2.02
CA LYS A 13 2.17 -8.00 -1.20
C LYS A 13 3.46 -7.19 -1.10
N CYS A 14 3.51 -6.06 -1.81
CA CYS A 14 4.65 -5.15 -1.82
C CYS A 14 4.42 -4.04 -0.79
N ASP A 15 4.96 -4.23 0.40
CA ASP A 15 4.79 -3.26 1.48
C ASP A 15 5.67 -2.02 1.29
N GLY A 16 5.24 -0.94 1.91
CA GLY A 16 5.69 0.43 1.78
C GLY A 16 7.17 0.66 1.51
N SER A 17 7.45 1.17 0.34
CA SER A 17 8.75 1.76 0.03
C SER A 17 8.92 3.14 0.65
N ASP A 18 7.83 3.79 1.02
CA ASP A 18 7.78 5.22 1.32
C ASP A 18 8.33 5.63 2.70
N PRO A 19 8.03 4.95 3.81
CA PRO A 19 8.50 5.40 5.12
C PRO A 19 10.01 5.44 5.24
N LEU A 20 10.68 4.42 4.71
CA LEU A 20 12.12 4.30 4.77
C LEU A 20 12.83 5.37 3.93
N VAL A 21 12.27 5.66 2.75
CA VAL A 21 12.85 6.60 1.81
C VAL A 21 12.66 8.05 2.26
N TYR A 22 11.57 8.35 3.00
CA TYR A 22 11.36 9.68 3.58
C TYR A 22 12.24 10.00 4.76
N LEU A 23 12.47 8.99 5.60
CA LEU A 23 13.29 9.13 6.79
C LEU A 23 14.78 9.09 6.48
N LEU A 24 15.15 8.44 5.38
CA LEU A 24 16.54 8.31 4.94
C LEU A 24 16.91 9.48 4.02
N ARG A 25 17.39 10.56 4.60
CA ARG A 25 18.16 11.57 3.84
C ARG A 25 19.63 11.15 3.80
N PRO A 26 20.32 11.27 2.65
CA PRO A 26 19.93 11.89 1.36
C PRO A 26 18.98 11.01 0.51
N TRP A 27 18.46 11.60 -0.57
CA TRP A 27 17.65 10.90 -1.56
C TRP A 27 18.30 9.59 -2.00
N PRO A 28 17.50 8.54 -2.34
CA PRO A 28 18.06 7.27 -2.75
C PRO A 28 18.88 7.43 -4.03
N TYR A 29 20.05 6.78 -4.04
CA TYR A 29 20.91 6.73 -5.21
C TYR A 29 20.56 5.53 -6.08
N SER A 30 20.21 5.77 -7.34
CA SER A 30 19.96 4.70 -8.32
C SER A 30 21.29 4.32 -8.99
N ALA A 31 21.78 3.12 -8.71
CA ALA A 31 22.98 2.60 -9.37
C ALA A 31 22.78 2.44 -10.89
N ALA A 32 21.58 2.05 -11.32
CA ALA A 32 21.26 1.92 -12.75
C ALA A 32 21.26 3.25 -13.48
N LYS A 33 20.77 4.32 -12.84
CA LYS A 33 20.73 5.67 -13.43
C LYS A 33 21.94 6.53 -13.07
N LYS A 34 22.81 6.03 -12.20
CA LYS A 34 24.02 6.72 -11.70
C LYS A 34 23.72 8.13 -11.15
N ARG A 35 22.57 8.31 -10.50
CA ARG A 35 22.16 9.58 -9.88
C ARG A 35 21.21 9.39 -8.71
N TYR A 36 21.06 10.41 -7.90
CA TYR A 36 20.01 10.47 -6.91
C TYR A 36 18.65 10.59 -7.60
N ILE A 37 17.64 9.89 -7.07
CA ILE A 37 16.28 9.84 -7.62
C ILE A 37 15.28 10.37 -6.62
N ALA A 38 14.20 10.96 -7.14
CA ALA A 38 13.09 11.40 -6.30
C ALA A 38 12.32 10.20 -5.72
N TYR A 39 11.64 10.40 -4.60
CA TYR A 39 10.91 9.34 -3.90
C TYR A 39 9.85 8.66 -4.78
N HIS A 40 9.09 9.44 -5.54
CA HIS A 40 8.10 8.88 -6.47
C HIS A 40 8.75 8.00 -7.55
N GLU A 41 9.93 8.37 -8.00
CA GLU A 41 10.70 7.59 -8.97
C GLU A 41 11.19 6.28 -8.34
N TYR A 42 11.61 6.32 -7.07
CA TYR A 42 11.96 5.12 -6.32
C TYR A 42 10.75 4.19 -6.16
N ALA A 43 9.61 4.72 -5.72
CA ALA A 43 8.39 3.94 -5.57
C ALA A 43 7.96 3.30 -6.90
N ASN A 44 8.02 4.07 -7.99
CA ASN A 44 7.72 3.57 -9.33
C ASN A 44 8.64 2.43 -9.75
N GLN A 45 9.93 2.55 -9.46
CA GLN A 45 10.90 1.48 -9.75
C GLN A 45 10.65 0.25 -8.88
N TYR A 46 10.39 0.44 -7.60
CA TYR A 46 10.14 -0.64 -6.66
C TYR A 46 8.93 -1.48 -7.09
N TYR A 47 7.77 -0.88 -7.20
CA TYR A 47 6.56 -1.59 -7.59
C TYR A 47 6.63 -2.11 -9.03
N GLY A 48 7.16 -1.30 -9.94
CA GLY A 48 7.31 -1.68 -11.34
C GLY A 48 8.25 -2.87 -11.52
N THR A 49 9.33 -2.98 -10.74
CA THR A 49 10.24 -4.12 -10.80
C THR A 49 9.54 -5.40 -10.39
N PHE A 50 8.82 -5.40 -9.26
CA PHE A 50 8.05 -6.57 -8.83
C PHE A 50 7.00 -6.96 -9.85
N TYR A 51 6.22 -6.01 -10.34
CA TYR A 51 5.15 -6.24 -11.29
C TYR A 51 5.67 -6.82 -12.61
N ASN A 52 6.58 -6.11 -13.26
CA ASN A 52 7.11 -6.52 -14.56
C ASN A 52 7.80 -7.89 -14.48
N TYR A 53 8.56 -8.13 -13.41
CA TYR A 53 9.18 -9.42 -13.22
C TYR A 53 8.15 -10.56 -13.04
N THR A 54 7.11 -10.31 -12.25
CA THR A 54 6.04 -11.30 -12.06
C THR A 54 5.38 -11.65 -13.38
N LEU A 55 5.07 -10.66 -14.21
CA LEU A 55 4.46 -10.89 -15.54
C LEU A 55 5.34 -11.68 -16.51
N THR A 56 6.67 -11.67 -16.36
CA THR A 56 7.55 -12.51 -17.16
C THR A 56 7.41 -14.01 -16.88
N LYS A 57 6.89 -14.34 -15.69
CA LYS A 57 6.72 -15.71 -15.21
C LYS A 57 5.26 -16.15 -15.18
N ASN A 58 4.39 -15.26 -14.80
CA ASN A 58 2.96 -15.47 -14.75
C ASN A 58 2.25 -14.26 -15.37
N PRO A 59 1.72 -14.37 -16.58
CA PRO A 59 1.03 -13.27 -17.26
C PRO A 59 -0.24 -12.78 -16.50
N GLU A 60 -0.82 -13.61 -15.65
CA GLU A 60 -1.96 -13.27 -14.79
C GLU A 60 -1.52 -12.81 -13.39
N GLY A 61 -0.22 -12.73 -13.16
CA GLY A 61 0.34 -12.33 -11.88
C GLY A 61 0.02 -10.88 -11.53
N LEU A 62 -0.13 -10.61 -10.25
CA LEU A 62 -0.45 -9.28 -9.75
C LEU A 62 0.41 -8.89 -8.55
N ILE A 63 0.43 -7.61 -8.26
CA ILE A 63 0.96 -7.11 -6.99
C ILE A 63 -0.12 -6.35 -6.23
N MET A 64 -0.09 -6.50 -4.91
CA MET A 64 -0.80 -5.63 -3.99
C MET A 64 0.18 -4.58 -3.49
N SER A 65 -0.06 -3.33 -3.78
CA SER A 65 0.83 -2.24 -3.41
C SER A 65 0.26 -1.33 -2.33
N ARG A 66 1.12 -0.59 -1.67
CA ARG A 66 0.77 0.38 -0.64
C ARG A 66 1.21 1.79 -1.07
N PRO A 67 0.51 2.39 -2.03
CA PRO A 67 0.91 3.69 -2.56
C PRO A 67 0.41 4.86 -1.72
N VAL A 68 -0.60 4.59 -0.88
CA VAL A 68 -1.23 5.60 -0.04
C VAL A 68 -0.96 5.24 1.39
N ASP A 69 0.15 5.69 1.94
CA ASP A 69 0.39 5.60 3.37
C ASP A 69 0.30 6.99 3.98
N SER A 70 -0.69 7.18 4.81
CA SER A 70 -0.66 8.27 5.77
C SER A 70 0.15 7.83 6.98
N LEU A 71 1.45 7.99 6.92
CA LEU A 71 2.26 8.08 8.11
C LEU A 71 1.82 9.33 8.88
N GLN A 72 0.72 9.19 9.64
CA GLN A 72 0.16 10.27 10.47
C GLN A 72 -0.16 11.56 9.67
N SER A 73 -1.37 11.98 9.70
CA SER A 73 -2.04 13.23 9.31
C SER A 73 -1.35 14.27 8.37
N TRP A 74 -0.10 14.13 8.04
CA TRP A 74 0.69 15.07 7.22
C TRP A 74 1.65 14.39 6.23
N ALA A 75 1.53 13.10 6.04
CA ALA A 75 2.36 12.39 5.08
C ALA A 75 1.80 12.54 3.67
N PHE A 76 2.66 12.93 2.82
CA PHE A 76 2.42 13.09 1.39
C PHE A 76 1.96 11.78 0.77
N MET A 77 0.77 11.78 0.24
CA MET A 77 0.27 10.66 -0.55
C MET A 77 1.13 10.48 -1.78
N LYS A 78 1.72 9.33 -1.92
CA LYS A 78 2.46 8.94 -3.11
C LYS A 78 1.80 7.74 -3.73
N TYR A 79 1.47 7.89 -4.97
CA TYR A 79 0.85 6.83 -5.73
C TYR A 79 1.90 6.05 -6.52
N SER A 80 1.83 4.74 -6.47
CA SER A 80 2.52 3.91 -7.44
C SER A 80 1.94 4.11 -8.84
N PRO A 81 2.66 3.72 -9.90
CA PRO A 81 2.13 3.83 -11.24
C PRO A 81 0.81 3.07 -11.38
N LYS A 82 -0.16 3.65 -12.09
CA LYS A 82 -1.48 3.02 -12.25
C LYS A 82 -1.42 1.64 -12.89
N TYR A 83 -0.48 1.40 -13.77
CA TYR A 83 -0.34 0.12 -14.47
C TYR A 83 0.01 -1.06 -13.55
N VAL A 84 0.61 -0.79 -12.38
CA VAL A 84 0.92 -1.83 -11.40
C VAL A 84 -0.19 -2.02 -10.37
N MET A 85 -1.21 -1.15 -10.38
CA MET A 85 -2.21 -1.00 -9.33
C MET A 85 -3.47 -1.80 -9.60
N PHE A 86 -3.35 -3.12 -9.62
CA PHE A 86 -4.55 -3.94 -9.61
C PHE A 86 -5.29 -3.83 -8.27
N MET A 87 -4.56 -3.89 -7.17
CA MET A 87 -5.11 -3.72 -5.82
C MET A 87 -4.10 -3.07 -4.88
N GLY A 88 -4.60 -2.50 -3.79
CA GLY A 88 -3.77 -1.92 -2.76
C GLY A 88 -4.50 -1.73 -1.44
N TRP A 89 -3.74 -1.38 -0.41
CA TRP A 89 -4.31 -1.02 0.88
C TRP A 89 -3.77 0.32 1.35
N VAL A 90 -4.54 0.96 2.22
CA VAL A 90 -4.28 2.34 2.65
C VAL A 90 -3.35 2.46 3.86
N GLY A 91 -2.58 1.42 4.15
CA GLY A 91 -1.54 1.43 5.17
C GLY A 91 -2.01 1.01 6.57
N ASP A 92 -1.20 1.32 7.58
CA ASP A 92 -1.31 0.83 8.94
C ASP A 92 -2.02 1.82 9.86
N GLN A 93 -3.32 1.85 9.85
CA GLN A 93 -4.10 2.72 10.74
C GLN A 93 -4.14 2.18 12.16
N TYR A 94 -4.38 3.07 13.13
CA TYR A 94 -4.65 2.68 14.50
C TYR A 94 -6.06 2.10 14.65
N ASN A 95 -6.23 1.23 15.64
CA ASN A 95 -7.51 0.58 15.98
C ASN A 95 -8.46 1.50 16.78
N ASP A 96 -8.40 2.79 16.55
CA ASP A 96 -9.22 3.82 17.17
C ASP A 96 -10.10 4.55 16.14
N VAL A 97 -10.93 5.46 16.60
CA VAL A 97 -11.87 6.22 15.76
C VAL A 97 -11.12 7.04 14.70
N ASP A 98 -10.00 7.62 15.06
CA ASP A 98 -9.22 8.43 14.14
C ASP A 98 -8.58 7.57 13.05
N GLY A 99 -8.06 6.39 13.43
CA GLY A 99 -7.56 5.42 12.46
C GLY A 99 -8.66 4.95 11.49
N PHE A 100 -9.87 4.71 11.99
CA PHE A 100 -11.02 4.38 11.15
C PHE A 100 -11.36 5.50 10.16
N LYS A 101 -11.45 6.75 10.64
CA LYS A 101 -11.66 7.91 9.77
C LYS A 101 -10.57 8.04 8.70
N HIS A 102 -9.31 7.88 9.08
CA HIS A 102 -8.19 7.96 8.14
C HIS A 102 -8.27 6.86 7.07
N ALA A 103 -8.63 5.64 7.42
CA ALA A 103 -8.85 4.58 6.44
C ALA A 103 -9.91 4.98 5.41
N MET A 104 -11.06 5.48 5.87
CA MET A 104 -12.14 5.92 4.98
C MET A 104 -11.71 7.05 4.04
N ILE A 105 -11.08 8.07 4.59
CA ILE A 105 -10.58 9.21 3.81
C ILE A 105 -9.58 8.73 2.76
N ASN A 106 -8.67 7.85 3.13
CA ASN A 106 -7.64 7.35 2.21
C ASN A 106 -8.23 6.48 1.09
N VAL A 107 -9.24 5.65 1.38
CA VAL A 107 -9.94 4.85 0.35
C VAL A 107 -10.66 5.79 -0.63
N ILE A 108 -11.42 6.76 -0.12
CA ILE A 108 -12.15 7.73 -0.96
C ILE A 108 -11.16 8.56 -1.80
N HIS A 109 -10.08 9.01 -1.19
CA HIS A 109 -9.06 9.80 -1.89
C HIS A 109 -8.33 8.96 -2.95
N SER A 110 -8.05 7.69 -2.68
CA SER A 110 -7.50 6.78 -3.67
C SER A 110 -8.44 6.62 -4.87
N ALA A 111 -9.72 6.39 -4.62
CA ALA A 111 -10.74 6.27 -5.65
C ALA A 111 -10.85 7.55 -6.49
N SER A 112 -10.82 8.73 -5.86
CA SER A 112 -10.84 10.03 -6.54
C SER A 112 -9.65 10.25 -7.47
N ASN A 113 -8.54 9.58 -7.19
CA ASN A 113 -7.34 9.59 -8.03
C ASN A 113 -7.29 8.43 -9.05
N GLY A 114 -8.37 7.65 -9.17
CA GLY A 114 -8.52 6.58 -10.14
C GLY A 114 -7.86 5.26 -9.73
N TYR A 115 -7.69 5.02 -8.44
CA TYR A 115 -7.25 3.76 -7.86
C TYR A 115 -8.45 3.04 -7.25
N LEU A 116 -8.99 2.04 -7.93
CA LEU A 116 -10.31 1.51 -7.63
C LEU A 116 -10.33 0.35 -6.63
N ASN A 117 -9.32 -0.51 -6.64
CA ASN A 117 -9.32 -1.73 -5.83
C ASN A 117 -8.54 -1.52 -4.53
N PHE A 118 -9.00 -0.61 -3.70
CA PHE A 118 -8.39 -0.30 -2.41
C PHE A 118 -9.21 -0.77 -1.23
N GLY A 119 -8.49 -1.18 -0.18
CA GLY A 119 -9.07 -1.55 1.09
C GLY A 119 -8.17 -1.18 2.27
N PHE A 120 -8.42 -1.78 3.40
CA PHE A 120 -7.76 -1.50 4.67
C PHE A 120 -7.83 -2.71 5.60
N ASP A 121 -6.97 -2.72 6.62
CA ASP A 121 -7.01 -3.73 7.67
C ASP A 121 -8.25 -3.54 8.56
N ILE A 122 -9.15 -4.52 8.57
CA ILE A 122 -10.36 -4.48 9.40
C ILE A 122 -9.99 -4.53 10.89
N GLY A 123 -10.42 -3.50 11.59
CA GLY A 123 -10.09 -3.32 13.01
C GLY A 123 -8.85 -2.46 13.26
N GLY A 124 -8.18 -2.03 12.19
CA GLY A 124 -6.91 -1.32 12.25
C GLY A 124 -5.72 -2.25 12.49
N TYR A 125 -4.55 -1.84 12.06
CA TYR A 125 -3.31 -2.62 12.17
C TYR A 125 -2.55 -2.33 13.48
N LYS A 126 -2.47 -1.06 13.90
CA LYS A 126 -1.72 -0.62 15.07
C LYS A 126 -2.61 -0.45 16.29
N THR A 127 -2.05 -0.73 17.47
CA THR A 127 -2.72 -0.45 18.75
C THR A 127 -1.91 0.57 19.55
N ARG A 128 -2.63 1.41 20.34
CA ARG A 128 -2.01 2.29 21.33
C ARG A 128 -2.15 1.71 22.75
N GLY A 129 -1.94 0.41 22.90
CA GLY A 129 -2.09 -0.29 24.17
C GLY A 129 -3.54 -0.51 24.61
N LYS A 130 -4.52 -0.14 23.81
CA LYS A 130 -5.95 -0.34 24.09
C LYS A 130 -6.52 -1.38 23.13
N LYS A 131 -7.34 -2.30 23.66
CA LYS A 131 -8.12 -3.19 22.80
C LYS A 131 -9.12 -2.38 21.98
N SER A 132 -9.33 -2.78 20.74
CA SER A 132 -10.38 -2.21 19.90
C SER A 132 -11.74 -2.40 20.59
N GLN A 133 -12.56 -1.36 20.61
CA GLN A 133 -13.91 -1.45 21.14
C GLN A 133 -14.79 -2.24 20.16
N LYS A 134 -15.63 -3.14 20.69
CA LYS A 134 -16.48 -4.00 19.86
C LYS A 134 -17.33 -3.22 18.85
N TRP A 135 -17.92 -2.11 19.24
CA TRP A 135 -18.74 -1.28 18.34
C TRP A 135 -17.91 -0.72 17.19
N LEU A 136 -16.68 -0.29 17.45
CA LEU A 136 -15.78 0.25 16.41
C LEU A 136 -15.32 -0.86 15.47
N PHE A 137 -14.99 -2.03 15.99
CA PHE A 137 -14.68 -3.19 15.17
C PHE A 137 -15.84 -3.55 14.21
N LEU A 138 -17.07 -3.51 14.72
CA LEU A 138 -18.27 -3.74 13.90
C LEU A 138 -18.38 -2.70 12.78
N ARG A 139 -18.03 -1.43 13.04
CA ARG A 139 -17.99 -0.41 11.97
C ARG A 139 -16.93 -0.69 10.92
N TRP A 140 -15.74 -1.12 11.33
CA TRP A 140 -14.73 -1.59 10.40
C TRP A 140 -15.24 -2.72 9.50
N VAL A 141 -15.88 -3.72 10.06
CA VAL A 141 -16.46 -4.85 9.28
C VAL A 141 -17.55 -4.37 8.33
N GLN A 142 -18.46 -3.51 8.79
CA GLN A 142 -19.55 -3.00 7.96
C GLN A 142 -19.05 -2.22 6.74
N VAL A 143 -18.04 -1.38 6.92
CA VAL A 143 -17.45 -0.64 5.80
C VAL A 143 -16.55 -1.54 4.98
N GLY A 144 -15.83 -2.47 5.60
CA GLY A 144 -15.03 -3.48 4.91
C GLY A 144 -15.83 -4.27 3.89
N ALA A 145 -17.07 -4.60 4.23
CA ALA A 145 -17.98 -5.31 3.30
C ALA A 145 -18.39 -4.50 2.05
N LEU A 146 -18.11 -3.19 2.04
CA LEU A 146 -18.46 -2.29 0.93
C LEU A 146 -17.25 -1.87 0.09
N VAL A 147 -16.03 -2.20 0.52
CA VAL A 147 -14.82 -1.92 -0.25
C VAL A 147 -14.40 -3.14 -1.06
N PRO A 148 -13.75 -2.94 -2.23
CA PRO A 148 -13.41 -4.06 -3.12
C PRO A 148 -12.35 -5.01 -2.53
N PHE A 149 -11.63 -4.58 -1.52
CA PHE A 149 -10.53 -5.33 -0.91
C PHE A 149 -10.45 -5.08 0.60
N MET A 150 -10.27 -6.16 1.38
CA MET A 150 -10.12 -6.12 2.83
C MET A 150 -9.19 -7.25 3.33
#